data_615d5fa522b89d729e610f4885b7c836
#
_entry.id   615d5fa522b89d729e610f4885b7c836
#
_cell.length_a   1.000
_cell.length_b   1.000
_cell.length_c   1.000
_cell.angle_alpha   90.00
_cell.angle_beta   90.00
_cell.angle_gamma   90.00
#
_symmetry.space_group_name_H-M   'P 1'
#
loop_
_entity.id
_entity.type
_entity.pdbx_description
1 polymer ?
#
loop_
_entity_poly.entity_id
_entity_poly.type
_entity_poly.pdbx_seq_one_letter_code
_entity_poly.pdbx_strand_id
1 'polypeptide(L)'
;MSVRKLKPITPGQRFRVVNEFDSITKSNPEKSLLVPIKRTGGRNNQGRMTMRYKGGGHKRRYRIIDFKRDKHGISAEVMSIEYDPNRSAFIALLKYDDQEKRYIIAQKGLKLGQKVVSGEDSLPNIGNALPLNKIPLGTIISCIELKPGKGSSMARSAGSFAQLMAREGKFSTIKLPSGETRMILSNCYATIGVVSNSDHQLVVSGKAGRKRWLGRRPRTRPVAMNPVDHPMGGGEGRASGGHPRSRKGIPAKGFRTRSKTKESNKFIIERRNK
;
A
#
# COMPACT_ATOMS: atom_id res chain seq x y z
N MET A 1 11.79 16.82 7.85
CA MET A 1 11.54 15.99 6.65
C MET A 1 12.46 14.78 6.74
N SER A 2 11.92 13.59 6.61
CA SER A 2 12.71 12.33 6.71
C SER A 2 13.41 11.92 5.40
N VAL A 3 13.62 12.87 4.47
CA VAL A 3 14.27 12.60 3.19
C VAL A 3 15.45 13.54 2.95
N ARG A 4 16.54 12.98 2.39
CA ARG A 4 17.78 13.68 2.09
C ARG A 4 18.15 13.54 0.62
N LYS A 5 18.54 14.65 0.00
CA LYS A 5 19.15 14.67 -1.32
C LYS A 5 20.64 14.32 -1.19
N LEU A 6 21.12 13.38 -1.99
CA LEU A 6 22.54 12.99 -1.97
C LEU A 6 23.39 14.02 -2.71
N LYS A 7 24.69 14.12 -2.34
CA LYS A 7 25.69 14.90 -3.06
C LYS A 7 25.88 14.33 -4.47
N PRO A 8 26.06 15.16 -5.51
CA PRO A 8 26.17 14.74 -6.91
C PRO A 8 27.57 14.22 -7.28
N ILE A 9 28.12 13.31 -6.47
CA ILE A 9 29.47 12.75 -6.67
C ILE A 9 29.52 11.84 -7.89
N THR A 10 28.42 11.12 -8.17
CA THR A 10 28.31 10.23 -9.33
C THR A 10 27.02 10.49 -10.11
N PRO A 11 26.95 10.16 -11.43
CA PRO A 11 25.74 10.37 -12.23
C PRO A 11 24.47 9.78 -11.58
N GLY A 12 24.58 8.61 -10.96
CA GLY A 12 23.45 7.93 -10.29
C GLY A 12 23.02 8.58 -8.98
N GLN A 13 23.84 9.44 -8.37
CA GLN A 13 23.51 10.15 -7.12
C GLN A 13 22.98 11.56 -7.37
N ARG A 14 23.26 12.17 -8.53
CA ARG A 14 22.90 13.55 -8.85
C ARG A 14 21.47 13.94 -8.53
N PHE A 15 20.51 13.09 -8.85
CA PHE A 15 19.07 13.32 -8.64
C PHE A 15 18.48 12.40 -7.59
N ARG A 16 19.30 11.71 -6.81
CA ARG A 16 18.82 10.72 -5.86
C ARG A 16 18.39 11.38 -4.56
N VAL A 17 17.18 11.05 -4.12
CA VAL A 17 16.64 11.41 -2.81
C VAL A 17 16.38 10.11 -2.06
N VAL A 18 16.86 10.02 -0.83
CA VAL A 18 16.73 8.83 0.04
C VAL A 18 15.94 9.16 1.29
N ASN A 19 15.30 8.15 1.87
CA ASN A 19 14.72 8.26 3.20
C ASN A 19 15.83 8.12 4.25
N GLU A 20 15.79 8.89 5.32
CA GLU A 20 16.75 8.85 6.44
C GLU A 20 16.40 7.81 7.48
N PHE A 21 15.15 7.33 7.47
CA PHE A 21 14.66 6.29 8.39
C PHE A 21 14.69 6.65 9.88
N ASP A 22 14.59 7.93 10.23
CA ASP A 22 14.70 8.45 11.60
C ASP A 22 13.72 7.80 12.59
N SER A 23 12.55 7.40 12.11
CA SER A 23 11.53 6.75 12.95
C SER A 23 11.72 5.24 13.14
N ILE A 24 12.76 4.66 12.54
CA ILE A 24 13.06 3.23 12.70
C ILE A 24 13.91 3.04 13.95
N THR A 25 13.44 2.16 14.85
CA THR A 25 14.10 1.90 16.12
C THR A 25 14.88 0.60 16.15
N LYS A 26 14.55 -0.35 15.25
CA LYS A 26 15.21 -1.66 15.17
C LYS A 26 15.41 -2.07 13.71
N SER A 27 16.61 -2.54 13.38
CA SER A 27 16.97 -3.00 12.04
C SER A 27 16.67 -4.49 11.80
N ASN A 28 16.80 -5.31 12.83
CA ASN A 28 16.63 -6.75 12.73
C ASN A 28 15.17 -7.15 13.01
N PRO A 29 14.50 -7.84 12.07
CA PRO A 29 13.12 -8.27 12.27
C PRO A 29 13.02 -9.47 13.24
N GLU A 30 11.84 -9.66 13.83
CA GLU A 30 11.50 -10.82 14.64
C GLU A 30 11.48 -12.08 13.77
N LYS A 31 12.33 -13.07 14.11
CA LYS A 31 12.56 -14.27 13.27
C LYS A 31 11.32 -15.16 13.15
N SER A 32 10.54 -15.29 14.22
CA SER A 32 9.33 -16.11 14.27
C SER A 32 8.23 -15.62 13.32
N LEU A 33 8.23 -14.32 12.99
CA LEU A 33 7.25 -13.69 12.11
C LEU A 33 7.74 -13.54 10.66
N LEU A 34 8.79 -14.26 10.25
CA LEU A 34 9.36 -14.23 8.92
C LEU A 34 9.05 -15.51 8.13
N VAL A 35 8.51 -15.33 6.93
CA VAL A 35 8.29 -16.44 5.98
C VAL A 35 9.01 -16.19 4.65
N PRO A 36 9.43 -17.24 3.93
CA PRO A 36 10.06 -17.10 2.63
C PRO A 36 9.06 -16.60 1.58
N ILE A 37 9.53 -15.78 0.62
CA ILE A 37 8.74 -15.37 -0.54
C ILE A 37 9.22 -16.12 -1.76
N LYS A 38 8.36 -16.95 -2.36
CA LYS A 38 8.60 -17.55 -3.67
C LYS A 38 8.50 -16.50 -4.76
N ARG A 39 9.49 -16.47 -5.66
CA ARG A 39 9.51 -15.54 -6.81
C ARG A 39 8.97 -16.25 -8.03
N THR A 40 7.85 -15.76 -8.54
CA THR A 40 7.18 -16.34 -9.70
C THR A 40 7.66 -15.76 -11.04
N GLY A 41 8.43 -14.67 -11.02
CA GLY A 41 8.84 -13.98 -12.26
C GLY A 41 7.67 -13.46 -13.10
N GLY A 42 6.53 -13.23 -12.48
CA GLY A 42 5.30 -12.78 -13.17
C GLY A 42 4.49 -13.90 -13.81
N ARG A 43 4.77 -15.17 -13.46
CA ARG A 43 3.99 -16.34 -13.90
C ARG A 43 2.88 -16.65 -12.90
N ASN A 44 1.78 -17.18 -13.42
CA ASN A 44 0.67 -17.69 -12.60
C ASN A 44 0.96 -19.15 -12.15
N ASN A 45 -0.03 -19.80 -11.53
CA ASN A 45 0.04 -21.20 -11.09
C ASN A 45 0.19 -22.20 -12.26
N GLN A 46 -0.23 -21.82 -13.48
CA GLN A 46 -0.08 -22.62 -14.71
C GLN A 46 1.27 -22.35 -15.43
N GLY A 47 2.18 -21.56 -14.86
CA GLY A 47 3.46 -21.20 -15.48
C GLY A 47 3.37 -20.14 -16.58
N ARG A 48 2.18 -19.65 -16.94
CA ARG A 48 1.98 -18.63 -17.97
C ARG A 48 2.32 -17.24 -17.45
N MET A 49 3.01 -16.44 -18.27
CA MET A 49 3.35 -15.06 -17.92
C MET A 49 2.09 -14.17 -17.96
N THR A 50 1.56 -13.83 -16.78
CA THR A 50 0.43 -12.91 -16.63
C THR A 50 0.88 -11.48 -16.38
N MET A 51 2.08 -11.27 -15.83
CA MET A 51 2.67 -9.97 -15.61
C MET A 51 4.10 -9.90 -16.13
N ARG A 52 4.32 -9.05 -17.13
CA ARG A 52 5.63 -8.82 -17.73
C ARG A 52 6.53 -7.97 -16.87
N TYR A 53 7.82 -7.98 -17.20
CA TYR A 53 8.85 -7.13 -16.63
C TYR A 53 9.00 -7.29 -15.11
N LYS A 54 8.66 -8.46 -14.57
CA LYS A 54 8.98 -8.88 -13.21
C LYS A 54 10.07 -9.92 -13.19
N GLY A 55 10.99 -9.81 -12.24
CA GLY A 55 12.04 -10.78 -12.00
C GLY A 55 13.33 -10.15 -11.49
N GLY A 56 14.21 -10.99 -10.96
CA GLY A 56 15.43 -10.54 -10.29
C GLY A 56 15.15 -9.76 -9.00
N GLY A 57 16.05 -8.87 -8.66
CA GLY A 57 15.98 -8.05 -7.46
C GLY A 57 16.56 -8.70 -6.22
N HIS A 58 16.66 -7.96 -5.12
CA HIS A 58 17.23 -8.45 -3.86
C HIS A 58 16.32 -9.51 -3.21
N LYS A 59 16.92 -10.57 -2.60
CA LYS A 59 16.19 -11.59 -1.83
C LYS A 59 15.44 -10.93 -0.67
N ARG A 60 14.17 -11.32 -0.47
CA ARG A 60 13.30 -10.76 0.58
C ARG A 60 12.65 -11.87 1.36
N ARG A 61 12.35 -11.59 2.64
CA ARG A 61 11.45 -12.38 3.48
C ARG A 61 10.17 -11.58 3.71
N TYR A 62 9.05 -12.25 3.78
CA TYR A 62 7.78 -11.63 4.13
C TYR A 62 7.67 -11.51 5.65
N ARG A 63 7.17 -10.37 6.14
CA ARG A 63 6.77 -10.21 7.53
C ARG A 63 5.30 -10.53 7.62
N ILE A 64 4.94 -11.43 8.52
CA ILE A 64 3.52 -11.74 8.78
C ILE A 64 2.92 -10.52 9.49
N ILE A 65 1.98 -9.86 8.81
CA ILE A 65 1.32 -8.68 9.35
C ILE A 65 -0.09 -9.07 9.78
N ASP A 66 -0.45 -8.68 10.99
CA ASP A 66 -1.82 -8.80 11.49
C ASP A 66 -2.70 -7.73 10.84
N PHE A 67 -3.41 -8.13 9.79
CA PHE A 67 -4.39 -7.28 9.13
C PHE A 67 -5.79 -7.40 9.73
N LYS A 68 -6.05 -8.44 10.52
CA LYS A 68 -7.37 -8.69 11.10
C LYS A 68 -7.58 -7.96 12.41
N ARG A 69 -6.50 -7.84 13.21
CA ARG A 69 -6.57 -7.26 14.55
C ARG A 69 -7.62 -7.95 15.45
N ASP A 70 -7.64 -9.28 15.37
CA ASP A 70 -8.65 -10.17 15.98
C ASP A 70 -8.50 -10.38 17.50
N LYS A 71 -7.42 -9.90 18.11
CA LYS A 71 -7.26 -9.88 19.57
C LYS A 71 -7.98 -8.67 20.17
N HIS A 72 -9.28 -8.85 20.42
CA HIS A 72 -10.09 -7.79 21.01
C HIS A 72 -9.91 -7.70 22.53
N GLY A 73 -9.90 -6.49 23.07
CA GLY A 73 -9.79 -6.21 24.50
C GLY A 73 -8.41 -6.44 25.12
N ILE A 74 -7.49 -7.08 24.43
CA ILE A 74 -6.14 -7.36 24.94
C ILE A 74 -5.21 -6.21 24.57
N SER A 75 -4.51 -5.66 25.59
CA SER A 75 -3.55 -4.59 25.39
C SER A 75 -2.25 -5.13 24.79
N ALA A 76 -1.65 -4.37 23.91
CA ALA A 76 -0.34 -4.67 23.34
C ALA A 76 0.58 -3.45 23.40
N GLU A 77 1.82 -3.65 23.76
CA GLU A 77 2.85 -2.61 23.81
C GLU A 77 3.65 -2.57 22.52
N VAL A 78 3.96 -1.36 22.04
CA VAL A 78 4.82 -1.15 20.87
C VAL A 78 6.28 -1.34 21.24
N MET A 79 6.87 -2.45 20.84
CA MET A 79 8.28 -2.81 21.14
C MET A 79 9.28 -2.15 20.19
N SER A 80 8.93 -2.05 18.91
CA SER A 80 9.80 -1.48 17.89
C SER A 80 9.03 -1.00 16.66
N ILE A 81 9.63 -0.04 15.94
CA ILE A 81 9.20 0.37 14.60
C ILE A 81 10.30 -0.08 13.64
N GLU A 82 9.92 -0.83 12.60
CA GLU A 82 10.86 -1.52 11.71
C GLU A 82 10.59 -1.24 10.24
N TYR A 83 11.64 -1.41 9.42
CA TYR A 83 11.55 -1.36 7.96
C TYR A 83 11.05 -2.67 7.38
N ASP A 84 10.07 -2.63 6.47
CA ASP A 84 9.66 -3.78 5.67
C ASP A 84 9.97 -3.55 4.18
N PRO A 85 10.84 -4.38 3.54
CA PRO A 85 11.17 -4.25 2.12
C PRO A 85 10.00 -4.60 1.18
N ASN A 86 8.89 -5.12 1.70
CA ASN A 86 7.74 -5.57 0.91
C ASN A 86 6.65 -4.50 0.78
N ARG A 87 6.75 -3.42 1.56
CA ARG A 87 5.78 -2.31 1.55
C ARG A 87 6.48 -0.96 1.69
N SER A 88 5.76 0.10 1.40
CA SER A 88 6.25 1.47 1.55
C SER A 88 6.13 1.99 2.98
N ALA A 89 5.13 1.52 3.73
CA ALA A 89 4.92 1.87 5.14
C ALA A 89 5.91 1.14 6.06
N PHE A 90 6.21 1.73 7.21
CA PHE A 90 6.89 1.04 8.30
C PHE A 90 5.91 0.11 9.01
N ILE A 91 6.45 -0.85 9.75
CA ILE A 91 5.71 -1.80 10.57
C ILE A 91 6.09 -1.62 12.04
N ALA A 92 5.15 -1.89 12.94
CA ALA A 92 5.40 -1.90 14.37
C ALA A 92 5.28 -3.33 14.92
N LEU A 93 6.24 -3.74 15.73
CA LEU A 93 6.18 -4.98 16.50
C LEU A 93 5.42 -4.71 17.78
N LEU A 94 4.31 -5.41 17.97
CA LEU A 94 3.52 -5.41 19.18
C LEU A 94 3.85 -6.63 20.03
N LYS A 95 3.91 -6.45 21.33
CA LYS A 95 3.92 -7.51 22.34
C LYS A 95 2.63 -7.40 23.13
N TYR A 96 1.80 -8.41 23.07
CA TYR A 96 0.56 -8.50 23.84
C TYR A 96 0.83 -8.91 25.28
N ASP A 97 -0.13 -8.66 26.17
CA ASP A 97 -0.02 -9.02 27.58
C ASP A 97 0.11 -10.55 27.75
N ASP A 98 -0.40 -11.35 26.81
CA ASP A 98 -0.23 -12.83 26.74
C ASP A 98 1.11 -13.26 26.13
N GLN A 99 2.08 -12.36 26.00
CA GLN A 99 3.44 -12.55 25.45
C GLN A 99 3.48 -12.85 23.94
N GLU A 100 2.34 -12.96 23.23
CA GLU A 100 2.34 -13.11 21.77
C GLU A 100 2.86 -11.84 21.08
N LYS A 101 3.67 -12.03 20.05
CA LYS A 101 4.16 -10.93 19.22
C LYS A 101 3.46 -10.92 17.88
N ARG A 102 3.06 -9.74 17.41
CA ARG A 102 2.50 -9.53 16.07
C ARG A 102 3.03 -8.25 15.44
N TYR A 103 3.19 -8.26 14.12
CA TYR A 103 3.42 -7.04 13.36
C TYR A 103 2.12 -6.38 12.93
N ILE A 104 2.07 -5.07 13.04
CA ILE A 104 1.02 -4.22 12.44
C ILE A 104 1.65 -3.20 11.50
N ILE A 105 0.83 -2.55 10.65
CA ILE A 105 1.27 -1.36 9.92
C ILE A 105 1.38 -0.20 10.93
N ALA A 106 2.56 0.39 11.02
CA ALA A 106 2.79 1.52 11.93
C ALA A 106 2.01 2.75 11.48
N GLN A 107 1.39 3.45 12.43
CA GLN A 107 0.76 4.75 12.19
C GLN A 107 1.76 5.88 12.43
N LYS A 108 1.56 7.02 11.78
CA LYS A 108 2.34 8.24 12.01
C LYS A 108 2.10 8.73 13.44
N GLY A 109 3.18 8.97 14.18
CA GLY A 109 3.09 9.41 15.57
C GLY A 109 3.00 8.29 16.62
N LEU A 110 3.00 7.02 16.19
CA LEU A 110 3.10 5.89 17.12
C LEU A 110 4.47 5.89 17.79
N LYS A 111 4.50 5.76 19.12
CA LYS A 111 5.72 5.81 19.95
C LYS A 111 6.05 4.43 20.53
N LEU A 112 7.32 4.22 20.88
CA LEU A 112 7.74 3.05 21.67
C LEU A 112 7.08 3.08 23.04
N GLY A 113 6.75 1.91 23.59
CA GLY A 113 6.07 1.77 24.88
C GLY A 113 4.58 2.16 24.86
N GLN A 114 4.07 2.73 23.77
CA GLN A 114 2.66 3.07 23.65
C GLN A 114 1.81 1.80 23.64
N LYS A 115 0.77 1.78 24.47
CA LYS A 115 -0.24 0.71 24.47
C LYS A 115 -1.22 0.88 23.33
N VAL A 116 -1.51 -0.20 22.64
CA VAL A 116 -2.44 -0.28 21.50
C VAL A 116 -3.44 -1.39 21.74
N VAL A 117 -4.72 -1.08 21.58
CA VAL A 117 -5.82 -2.02 21.81
C VAL A 117 -6.67 -2.12 20.54
N SER A 118 -7.30 -3.28 20.35
CA SER A 118 -8.29 -3.52 19.31
C SER A 118 -9.60 -3.96 19.94
N GLY A 119 -10.74 -3.48 19.44
CA GLY A 119 -12.04 -3.86 19.97
C GLY A 119 -13.04 -2.71 19.98
N GLU A 120 -14.27 -3.01 20.35
CA GLU A 120 -15.36 -2.04 20.36
C GLU A 120 -15.23 -1.01 21.47
N ASP A 121 -14.66 -1.41 22.61
CA ASP A 121 -14.50 -0.56 23.81
C ASP A 121 -13.16 0.21 23.82
N SER A 122 -12.39 0.10 22.75
CA SER A 122 -11.11 0.81 22.65
C SER A 122 -11.32 2.30 22.46
N LEU A 123 -10.48 3.12 23.09
CA LEU A 123 -10.46 4.56 22.85
C LEU A 123 -9.97 4.89 21.42
N PRO A 124 -10.44 5.99 20.80
CA PRO A 124 -10.05 6.37 19.46
C PRO A 124 -8.65 7.01 19.39
N ASN A 125 -7.66 6.37 20.02
CA ASN A 125 -6.27 6.80 20.03
C ASN A 125 -5.50 6.26 18.81
N ILE A 126 -4.40 6.95 18.44
CA ILE A 126 -3.54 6.56 17.30
C ILE A 126 -3.02 5.13 17.48
N GLY A 127 -3.24 4.29 16.47
CA GLY A 127 -2.83 2.89 16.46
C GLY A 127 -3.91 1.90 16.91
N ASN A 128 -4.93 2.33 17.61
CA ASN A 128 -6.06 1.48 18.02
C ASN A 128 -6.92 1.11 16.82
N ALA A 129 -7.51 -0.08 16.86
CA ALA A 129 -8.41 -0.56 15.83
C ALA A 129 -9.81 -0.73 16.38
N LEU A 130 -10.77 -0.05 15.76
CA LEU A 130 -12.18 -0.05 16.16
C LEU A 130 -13.08 -0.34 14.97
N PRO A 131 -14.29 -0.86 15.22
CA PRO A 131 -15.31 -0.90 14.18
C PRO A 131 -15.79 0.53 13.85
N LEU A 132 -16.15 0.78 12.60
CA LEU A 132 -16.51 2.11 12.11
C LEU A 132 -17.68 2.76 12.85
N ASN A 133 -18.58 1.93 13.43
CA ASN A 133 -19.70 2.43 14.24
C ASN A 133 -19.28 3.07 15.57
N LYS A 134 -18.09 2.78 16.06
CA LYS A 134 -17.54 3.32 17.33
C LYS A 134 -16.56 4.47 17.13
N ILE A 135 -16.15 4.74 15.89
CA ILE A 135 -15.20 5.82 15.59
C ILE A 135 -15.93 7.16 15.47
N PRO A 136 -15.49 8.25 16.11
CA PRO A 136 -16.08 9.56 15.93
C PRO A 136 -16.08 10.04 14.48
N LEU A 137 -17.11 10.77 14.07
CA LEU A 137 -17.19 11.36 12.72
C LEU A 137 -16.05 12.38 12.53
N GLY A 138 -15.61 12.54 11.29
CA GLY A 138 -14.47 13.42 10.95
C GLY A 138 -13.10 12.80 11.24
N THR A 139 -13.01 11.69 11.99
CA THR A 139 -11.74 11.06 12.36
C THR A 139 -10.99 10.55 11.14
N ILE A 140 -9.66 10.72 11.16
CA ILE A 140 -8.73 10.17 10.17
C ILE A 140 -8.42 8.72 10.51
N ILE A 141 -8.68 7.84 9.57
CA ILE A 141 -8.53 6.40 9.70
C ILE A 141 -7.67 5.80 8.59
N SER A 142 -7.15 4.62 8.81
CA SER A 142 -6.36 3.85 7.84
C SER A 142 -6.58 2.35 8.02
N CYS A 143 -5.94 1.52 7.22
CA CYS A 143 -6.03 0.06 7.34
C CYS A 143 -7.48 -0.45 7.44
N ILE A 144 -8.33 -0.01 6.52
CA ILE A 144 -9.78 -0.19 6.56
C ILE A 144 -10.17 -1.54 5.97
N GLU A 145 -11.07 -2.26 6.62
CA GLU A 145 -11.71 -3.46 6.08
C GLU A 145 -12.79 -3.13 5.05
N LEU A 146 -13.04 -4.06 4.14
CA LEU A 146 -14.16 -4.00 3.17
C LEU A 146 -15.28 -4.98 3.51
N LYS A 147 -14.96 -6.03 4.23
CA LYS A 147 -15.91 -7.03 4.73
C LYS A 147 -15.48 -7.38 6.16
N PRO A 148 -16.43 -7.46 7.12
CA PRO A 148 -16.10 -7.78 8.51
C PRO A 148 -15.25 -9.05 8.62
N GLY A 149 -14.22 -9.03 9.45
CA GLY A 149 -13.33 -10.15 9.74
C GLY A 149 -12.39 -10.60 8.61
N LYS A 150 -12.42 -9.93 7.44
CA LYS A 150 -11.52 -10.25 6.33
C LYS A 150 -10.13 -9.64 6.48
N GLY A 151 -9.99 -8.68 7.35
CA GLY A 151 -8.78 -7.92 7.57
C GLY A 151 -8.66 -6.70 6.66
N SER A 152 -7.79 -5.79 7.06
CA SER A 152 -7.62 -4.50 6.38
C SER A 152 -7.20 -4.66 4.93
N SER A 153 -7.80 -3.88 4.03
CA SER A 153 -7.55 -3.93 2.58
C SER A 153 -7.32 -2.57 1.95
N MET A 154 -7.84 -1.49 2.51
CA MET A 154 -7.71 -0.13 1.97
C MET A 154 -6.85 0.76 2.87
N ALA A 155 -6.31 1.85 2.29
CA ALA A 155 -5.49 2.85 2.98
C ALA A 155 -4.32 2.23 3.79
N ARG A 156 -3.49 1.38 3.15
CA ARG A 156 -2.36 0.65 3.78
C ARG A 156 -0.98 1.14 3.33
N SER A 157 -0.92 1.95 2.29
CA SER A 157 0.36 2.46 1.76
C SER A 157 0.89 3.60 2.61
N ALA A 158 2.20 3.86 2.54
CA ALA A 158 2.83 4.98 3.23
C ALA A 158 2.08 6.29 3.03
N GLY A 159 1.83 7.01 4.13
CA GLY A 159 1.15 8.30 4.14
C GLY A 159 -0.33 8.27 3.74
N SER A 160 -0.92 7.10 3.45
CA SER A 160 -2.33 7.02 3.10
C SER A 160 -3.23 7.09 4.32
N PHE A 161 -4.38 7.72 4.13
CA PHE A 161 -5.45 7.83 5.13
C PHE A 161 -6.81 7.97 4.43
N ALA A 162 -7.86 7.77 5.16
CA ALA A 162 -9.23 8.06 4.75
C ALA A 162 -9.93 8.81 5.87
N GLN A 163 -11.04 9.45 5.59
CA GLN A 163 -11.82 10.18 6.58
C GLN A 163 -13.21 9.58 6.71
N LEU A 164 -13.67 9.35 7.93
CA LEU A 164 -15.02 8.93 8.22
C LEU A 164 -15.94 10.15 8.16
N MET A 165 -16.86 10.17 7.17
CA MET A 165 -17.70 11.34 6.91
C MET A 165 -19.07 11.25 7.61
N ALA A 166 -19.74 10.11 7.47
CA ALA A 166 -21.08 9.90 8.00
C ALA A 166 -21.30 8.44 8.38
N ARG A 167 -22.33 8.20 9.17
CA ARG A 167 -22.87 6.87 9.50
C ARG A 167 -24.36 6.86 9.33
N GLU A 168 -24.86 5.92 8.54
CA GLU A 168 -26.28 5.77 8.23
C GLU A 168 -26.67 4.29 8.35
N GLY A 169 -27.30 3.93 9.42
CA GLY A 169 -27.72 2.56 9.69
C GLY A 169 -26.57 1.54 9.61
N LYS A 170 -26.66 0.61 8.68
CA LYS A 170 -25.67 -0.46 8.49
C LYS A 170 -24.39 -0.01 7.79
N PHE A 171 -24.34 1.20 7.23
CA PHE A 171 -23.22 1.68 6.43
C PHE A 171 -22.58 2.93 7.02
N SER A 172 -21.28 3.02 6.82
CA SER A 172 -20.47 4.20 7.11
C SER A 172 -19.90 4.75 5.80
N THR A 173 -20.00 6.05 5.61
CA THR A 173 -19.51 6.77 4.44
C THR A 173 -18.09 7.25 4.69
N ILE A 174 -17.17 6.85 3.81
CA ILE A 174 -15.73 7.13 3.95
C ILE A 174 -15.22 7.82 2.70
N LYS A 175 -14.48 8.91 2.88
CA LYS A 175 -13.71 9.59 1.84
C LYS A 175 -12.31 8.99 1.76
N LEU A 176 -11.99 8.38 0.63
CA LEU A 176 -10.73 7.68 0.37
C LEU A 176 -9.60 8.63 -0.07
N PRO A 177 -8.32 8.19 0.00
CA PRO A 177 -7.17 8.97 -0.49
C PRO A 177 -7.28 9.36 -1.97
N SER A 178 -8.04 8.62 -2.76
CA SER A 178 -8.29 8.92 -4.18
C SER A 178 -9.30 10.05 -4.43
N GLY A 179 -9.98 10.54 -3.37
CA GLY A 179 -11.12 11.45 -3.46
C GLY A 179 -12.47 10.74 -3.69
N GLU A 180 -12.49 9.41 -3.89
CA GLU A 180 -13.72 8.63 -4.00
C GLU A 180 -14.42 8.54 -2.63
N THR A 181 -15.71 8.86 -2.59
CA THR A 181 -16.56 8.66 -1.41
C THR A 181 -17.37 7.39 -1.60
N ARG A 182 -17.30 6.49 -0.61
CA ARG A 182 -17.99 5.21 -0.68
C ARG A 182 -18.53 4.72 0.66
N MET A 183 -19.53 3.86 0.58
CA MET A 183 -20.13 3.17 1.71
C MET A 183 -19.34 1.89 2.06
N ILE A 184 -19.18 1.63 3.35
CA ILE A 184 -18.61 0.40 3.91
C ILE A 184 -19.49 -0.01 5.09
N LEU A 185 -19.62 -1.32 5.34
CA LEU A 185 -20.40 -1.81 6.48
C LEU A 185 -19.82 -1.26 7.79
N SER A 186 -20.67 -0.77 8.68
CA SER A 186 -20.28 -0.11 9.94
C SER A 186 -19.57 -1.06 10.93
N ASN A 187 -19.74 -2.36 10.77
CA ASN A 187 -19.04 -3.39 11.57
C ASN A 187 -17.61 -3.69 11.05
N CYS A 188 -17.18 -3.08 9.94
CA CYS A 188 -15.81 -3.21 9.47
C CYS A 188 -14.85 -2.44 10.38
N TYR A 189 -13.69 -3.05 10.66
CA TYR A 189 -12.65 -2.42 11.47
C TYR A 189 -11.79 -1.45 10.65
N ALA A 190 -11.32 -0.42 11.33
CA ALA A 190 -10.32 0.52 10.82
C ALA A 190 -9.35 0.91 11.94
N THR A 191 -8.12 1.27 11.57
CA THR A 191 -7.12 1.76 12.53
C THR A 191 -7.13 3.29 12.54
N ILE A 192 -7.08 3.88 13.71
CA ILE A 192 -7.03 5.33 13.89
C ILE A 192 -5.66 5.87 13.49
N GLY A 193 -5.65 6.93 12.70
CA GLY A 193 -4.45 7.66 12.30
C GLY A 193 -4.05 7.45 10.83
N VAL A 194 -3.01 8.18 10.43
CA VAL A 194 -2.39 8.16 9.10
C VAL A 194 -1.29 7.08 9.08
N VAL A 195 -1.14 6.36 7.99
CA VAL A 195 -0.04 5.40 7.83
C VAL A 195 1.32 6.12 7.85
N SER A 196 2.30 5.51 8.50
CA SER A 196 3.68 6.02 8.63
C SER A 196 4.38 6.26 7.28
N ASN A 197 5.58 6.87 7.33
CA ASN A 197 6.45 7.11 6.16
C ASN A 197 5.80 7.96 5.06
N SER A 198 5.09 9.03 5.44
CA SER A 198 4.39 9.93 4.49
C SER A 198 5.30 10.50 3.40
N ASP A 199 6.58 10.70 3.72
CA ASP A 199 7.57 11.29 2.80
C ASP A 199 8.11 10.30 1.76
N HIS A 200 7.63 9.04 1.78
CA HIS A 200 8.03 8.01 0.79
C HIS A 200 7.80 8.46 -0.66
N GLN A 201 6.79 9.27 -0.92
CA GLN A 201 6.50 9.82 -2.25
C GLN A 201 7.62 10.74 -2.78
N LEU A 202 8.41 11.35 -1.90
CA LEU A 202 9.51 12.25 -2.25
C LEU A 202 10.81 11.51 -2.62
N VAL A 203 10.86 10.18 -2.42
CA VAL A 203 12.02 9.35 -2.70
C VAL A 203 12.24 9.22 -4.22
N VAL A 204 13.42 9.63 -4.69
CA VAL A 204 13.80 9.54 -6.10
C VAL A 204 14.89 8.49 -6.27
N SER A 205 14.67 7.52 -7.16
CA SER A 205 15.58 6.38 -7.36
C SER A 205 16.94 6.77 -7.97
N GLY A 206 17.02 7.81 -8.80
CA GLY A 206 18.23 8.36 -9.39
C GLY A 206 18.86 7.52 -10.52
N LYS A 207 18.70 6.19 -10.54
CA LYS A 207 19.26 5.30 -11.56
C LYS A 207 18.38 4.08 -11.88
N ALA A 208 18.53 3.57 -13.11
CA ALA A 208 17.77 2.39 -13.57
C ALA A 208 18.09 1.11 -12.76
N GLY A 209 19.34 0.93 -12.33
CA GLY A 209 19.80 -0.21 -11.52
C GLY A 209 19.01 -0.37 -10.23
N ARG A 210 18.57 0.74 -9.61
CA ARG A 210 17.71 0.66 -8.40
C ARG A 210 16.37 -0.02 -8.68
N LYS A 211 15.75 0.26 -9.84
CA LYS A 211 14.52 -0.43 -10.26
C LYS A 211 14.77 -1.92 -10.47
N ARG A 212 15.97 -2.28 -10.99
CA ARG A 212 16.38 -3.70 -11.13
C ARG A 212 16.49 -4.39 -9.77
N TRP A 213 17.08 -3.73 -8.77
CA TRP A 213 17.16 -4.26 -7.39
C TRP A 213 15.77 -4.47 -6.75
N LEU A 214 14.78 -3.65 -7.14
CA LEU A 214 13.39 -3.83 -6.71
C LEU A 214 12.62 -4.92 -7.47
N GLY A 215 13.29 -5.62 -8.43
CA GLY A 215 12.69 -6.70 -9.20
C GLY A 215 11.91 -6.23 -10.43
N ARG A 216 12.12 -5.01 -10.88
CA ARG A 216 11.52 -4.47 -12.10
C ARG A 216 12.53 -4.54 -13.24
N ARG A 217 12.19 -5.26 -14.32
CA ARG A 217 12.99 -5.32 -15.54
C ARG A 217 12.74 -4.12 -16.46
N PRO A 218 13.69 -3.79 -17.35
CA PRO A 218 13.48 -2.77 -18.37
C PRO A 218 12.23 -3.05 -19.21
N ARG A 219 11.58 -2.00 -19.69
CA ARG A 219 10.36 -2.08 -20.48
C ARG A 219 10.56 -1.44 -21.84
N THR A 220 10.32 -2.20 -22.91
CA THR A 220 10.29 -1.69 -24.27
C THR A 220 9.05 -0.83 -24.50
N ARG A 221 9.21 0.31 -25.17
CA ARG A 221 8.09 1.18 -25.56
C ARG A 221 7.25 0.52 -26.65
N PRO A 222 5.93 0.68 -26.66
CA PRO A 222 5.07 0.13 -27.71
C PRO A 222 5.47 0.52 -29.14
N VAL A 223 5.85 1.77 -29.34
CA VAL A 223 6.28 2.32 -30.65
C VAL A 223 7.56 1.67 -31.19
N ALA A 224 8.40 1.08 -30.31
CA ALA A 224 9.63 0.39 -30.69
C ALA A 224 9.42 -1.13 -30.90
N MET A 225 8.18 -1.59 -30.95
CA MET A 225 7.82 -2.99 -31.21
C MET A 225 7.38 -3.16 -32.68
N ASN A 226 7.34 -4.40 -33.12
CA ASN A 226 6.77 -4.75 -34.43
C ASN A 226 5.23 -4.73 -34.37
N PRO A 227 4.54 -4.57 -35.53
CA PRO A 227 3.06 -4.56 -35.58
C PRO A 227 2.41 -5.79 -34.95
N VAL A 228 3.03 -6.97 -35.08
CA VAL A 228 2.55 -8.24 -34.49
C VAL A 228 2.57 -8.21 -32.95
N ASP A 229 3.47 -7.45 -32.34
CA ASP A 229 3.62 -7.41 -30.88
C ASP A 229 2.75 -6.35 -30.21
N HIS A 230 2.45 -5.26 -30.93
CA HIS A 230 1.69 -4.15 -30.38
C HIS A 230 1.01 -3.31 -31.47
N PRO A 231 -0.26 -2.87 -31.28
CA PRO A 231 -0.98 -2.03 -32.25
C PRO A 231 -0.32 -0.70 -32.59
N MET A 232 0.62 -0.24 -31.77
CA MET A 232 1.41 0.99 -32.00
C MET A 232 2.80 0.69 -32.56
N GLY A 233 3.09 -0.55 -32.91
CA GLY A 233 4.36 -0.97 -33.51
C GLY A 233 4.38 -0.77 -35.00
N GLY A 234 5.59 -0.83 -35.59
CA GLY A 234 5.82 -0.70 -37.02
C GLY A 234 6.07 0.72 -37.48
N GLY A 235 6.16 0.89 -38.81
CA GLY A 235 6.49 2.14 -39.50
C GLY A 235 7.98 2.24 -39.84
N GLU A 236 8.30 3.11 -40.78
CA GLU A 236 9.67 3.48 -41.13
C GLU A 236 10.19 4.57 -40.20
N GLY A 237 11.33 4.33 -39.54
CA GLY A 237 11.94 5.27 -38.62
C GLY A 237 11.06 5.61 -37.40
N ARG A 238 10.93 6.89 -37.08
CA ARG A 238 10.15 7.39 -35.94
C ARG A 238 8.66 7.55 -36.26
N ALA A 239 7.92 6.46 -36.33
CA ALA A 239 6.47 6.52 -36.45
C ALA A 239 5.80 6.99 -35.13
N SER A 240 4.73 7.77 -35.23
CA SER A 240 3.97 8.24 -34.06
C SER A 240 3.15 7.14 -33.37
N GLY A 241 2.91 6.00 -34.05
CA GLY A 241 2.16 4.87 -33.55
C GLY A 241 0.64 5.12 -33.44
N GLY A 242 0.16 6.26 -33.93
CA GLY A 242 -1.26 6.63 -33.92
C GLY A 242 -1.80 6.91 -32.52
N HIS A 243 -3.12 6.77 -32.37
CA HIS A 243 -3.80 7.00 -31.08
C HIS A 243 -3.32 6.01 -29.99
N PRO A 244 -2.99 6.45 -28.78
CA PRO A 244 -2.44 5.58 -27.73
C PRO A 244 -3.36 4.42 -27.38
N ARG A 245 -2.87 3.20 -27.55
CA ARG A 245 -3.61 1.96 -27.30
C ARG A 245 -2.83 1.02 -26.40
N SER A 246 -3.53 0.13 -25.71
CA SER A 246 -2.95 -1.01 -25.01
C SER A 246 -2.66 -2.14 -26.03
N ARG A 247 -1.96 -3.19 -25.62
CA ARG A 247 -1.72 -4.38 -26.45
C ARG A 247 -3.01 -5.07 -26.93
N LYS A 248 -4.11 -4.90 -26.22
CA LYS A 248 -5.43 -5.44 -26.59
C LYS A 248 -6.23 -4.47 -27.46
N GLY A 249 -5.59 -3.40 -27.98
CA GLY A 249 -6.26 -2.39 -28.80
C GLY A 249 -7.09 -1.37 -28.03
N ILE A 250 -7.25 -1.52 -26.71
CA ILE A 250 -8.09 -0.64 -25.89
C ILE A 250 -7.38 0.74 -25.79
N PRO A 251 -8.11 1.87 -25.97
CA PRO A 251 -7.54 3.21 -25.79
C PRO A 251 -6.88 3.36 -24.42
N ALA A 252 -5.63 3.86 -24.38
CA ALA A 252 -4.84 3.99 -23.17
C ALA A 252 -5.06 5.29 -22.42
N LYS A 253 -5.64 6.32 -23.06
CA LYS A 253 -5.96 7.61 -22.48
C LYS A 253 -7.47 7.85 -22.49
N GLY A 254 -8.01 8.34 -21.38
CA GLY A 254 -9.41 8.74 -21.25
C GLY A 254 -10.44 7.60 -21.15
N PHE A 255 -10.12 6.40 -21.59
CA PHE A 255 -11.06 5.27 -21.57
C PHE A 255 -11.30 4.75 -20.15
N ARG A 256 -12.56 4.63 -19.76
CA ARG A 256 -12.98 4.10 -18.45
C ARG A 256 -12.93 2.58 -18.49
N THR A 257 -11.94 1.97 -17.82
CA THR A 257 -11.71 0.51 -17.79
C THR A 257 -12.53 -0.24 -16.74
N ARG A 258 -13.12 0.45 -15.75
CA ARG A 258 -13.99 -0.16 -14.75
C ARG A 258 -15.29 -0.64 -15.38
N SER A 259 -15.65 -1.91 -15.17
CA SER A 259 -16.93 -2.46 -15.64
C SER A 259 -18.11 -1.67 -15.07
N LYS A 260 -19.09 -1.38 -15.93
CA LYS A 260 -20.36 -0.73 -15.55
C LYS A 260 -21.22 -1.64 -14.67
N THR A 261 -21.13 -2.95 -14.88
CA THR A 261 -21.93 -3.99 -14.20
C THR A 261 -21.28 -4.50 -12.91
N LYS A 262 -20.16 -3.92 -12.47
CA LYS A 262 -19.46 -4.38 -11.27
C LYS A 262 -20.32 -4.12 -10.02
N GLU A 263 -20.64 -5.17 -9.25
CA GLU A 263 -21.49 -5.09 -8.04
C GLU A 263 -21.04 -4.01 -7.07
N SER A 264 -19.71 -3.82 -6.89
CA SER A 264 -19.17 -2.80 -5.98
C SER A 264 -19.45 -1.36 -6.42
N ASN A 265 -20.11 -1.12 -7.56
CA ASN A 265 -20.52 0.23 -7.99
C ASN A 265 -21.62 0.79 -7.09
N LYS A 266 -22.49 -0.05 -6.53
CA LYS A 266 -23.55 0.35 -5.62
C LYS A 266 -23.06 0.99 -4.31
N PHE A 267 -21.81 0.73 -3.94
CA PHE A 267 -21.19 1.29 -2.74
C PHE A 267 -20.45 2.60 -2.97
N ILE A 268 -20.37 3.08 -4.20
CA ILE A 268 -19.71 4.35 -4.54
C ILE A 268 -20.77 5.45 -4.60
N ILE A 269 -20.67 6.42 -3.68
CA ILE A 269 -21.55 7.59 -3.64
C ILE A 269 -21.03 8.60 -4.63
N GLU A 270 -19.77 8.99 -4.49
CA GLU A 270 -19.13 9.99 -5.34
C GLU A 270 -17.83 9.43 -5.91
N ARG A 271 -17.61 9.61 -7.20
CA ARG A 271 -16.35 9.26 -7.84
C ARG A 271 -15.36 10.41 -7.70
N ARG A 272 -14.07 10.10 -7.74
CA ARG A 272 -13.03 11.12 -7.79
C ARG A 272 -13.30 12.08 -8.95
N ASN A 273 -13.28 13.37 -8.68
CA ASN A 273 -13.24 14.39 -9.73
C ASN A 273 -11.93 14.22 -10.51
N LYS A 274 -12.02 14.36 -11.82
CA LYS A 274 -10.85 14.28 -12.72
C LYS A 274 -10.04 15.55 -12.66
#